data_71390aa5e19f8ef18b5475af9e3d5f8e
#
_entry.id   71390aa5e19f8ef18b5475af9e3d5f8e
#
_cell.length_a   1.000
_cell.length_b   1.000
_cell.length_c   1.000
_cell.angle_alpha   90.00
_cell.angle_beta   90.00
_cell.angle_gamma   90.00
#
_symmetry.space_group_name_H-M   'P 1'
#
loop_
_entity.id
_entity.type
_entity.pdbx_description
1 polymer ?
#
loop_
_entity_poly.entity_id
_entity_poly.type
_entity_poly.pdbx_seq_one_letter_code
_entity_poly.pdbx_strand_id
1 'polypeptide(L)'
;TYEAVDEVYTFYQELQGQAFQTTLEDFWKAFQEWAKTPDDSVRQNLVIQKANLFVSRSNAVYTGLSDYQSTINTQISDDIDRINELGNTIFKLNLEIQKVESGNVETAMTLRDERDNALDELASYVDISYKENSDGIVKVSVEGVEFVDEARCYEMGKNRDEITGFVTPYWTHLSDIENGDYDNVFSFTTPISSDLNNDLGELKALILARGDRKATYKDIVGLTSDEYNRSTADSIATGMSVMLQAQAQLDQLVHGMITAINDTLCPNTTLGELTGNTASLTGTDENGNTVTITSGMKVLDTKNCSTGSDKQIPPQELFTRLGTERYTKVSVQETDANGNTVTNDYYVYNEESETDTSKQYTLASVSVNDKLVEQESLLPHLSQNGKVNYDLAQKVAALWRGEI
;
A
#
# COMPACT_ATOMS: atom_id res chain seq x y z
N THR A 1 -3.32 7.09 18.39
CA THR A 1 -2.98 5.69 17.99
C THR A 1 -4.05 4.69 18.36
N TYR A 2 -4.67 4.79 19.55
CA TYR A 2 -5.73 3.84 19.96
C TYR A 2 -6.95 3.90 19.04
N GLU A 3 -7.41 5.08 18.68
CA GLU A 3 -8.53 5.29 17.75
C GLU A 3 -8.21 4.74 16.36
N ALA A 4 -7.00 4.96 15.84
CA ALA A 4 -6.59 4.42 14.54
C ALA A 4 -6.53 2.88 14.54
N VAL A 5 -6.09 2.27 15.66
CA VAL A 5 -6.10 0.81 15.82
C VAL A 5 -7.53 0.28 15.88
N ASP A 6 -8.42 0.97 16.59
CA ASP A 6 -9.82 0.57 16.75
C ASP A 6 -10.60 0.70 15.42
N GLU A 7 -10.33 1.74 14.65
CA GLU A 7 -10.90 1.93 13.31
C GLU A 7 -10.39 0.90 12.31
N VAL A 8 -9.07 0.64 12.28
CA VAL A 8 -8.50 -0.47 11.50
C VAL A 8 -9.12 -1.80 11.93
N TYR A 9 -9.31 -2.03 13.22
CA TYR A 9 -9.97 -3.22 13.72
C TYR A 9 -11.44 -3.30 13.27
N THR A 10 -12.14 -2.16 13.20
CA THR A 10 -13.49 -2.07 12.66
C THR A 10 -13.53 -2.43 11.18
N PHE A 11 -12.61 -1.91 10.36
CA PHE A 11 -12.47 -2.32 8.96
C PHE A 11 -12.15 -3.82 8.84
N TYR A 12 -11.29 -4.37 9.69
CA TYR A 12 -11.03 -5.80 9.74
C TYR A 12 -12.21 -6.61 10.28
N GLN A 13 -13.03 -6.07 11.18
CA GLN A 13 -14.29 -6.71 11.59
C GLN A 13 -15.32 -6.67 10.47
N GLU A 14 -15.37 -5.63 9.66
CA GLU A 14 -16.15 -5.60 8.43
C GLU A 14 -15.57 -6.56 7.38
N LEU A 15 -14.25 -6.76 7.34
CA LEU A 15 -13.58 -7.83 6.60
C LEU A 15 -13.92 -9.22 7.17
N GLN A 16 -13.88 -9.39 8.49
CA GLN A 16 -14.30 -10.58 9.22
C GLN A 16 -15.82 -10.66 9.35
N GLY A 17 -16.53 -9.55 9.18
CA GLY A 17 -17.97 -9.50 9.00
C GLY A 17 -18.36 -10.39 7.83
N GLN A 18 -19.51 -11.04 7.91
CA GLN A 18 -19.98 -12.08 6.97
C GLN A 18 -19.76 -11.80 5.49
N ALA A 19 -19.49 -10.54 5.09
CA ALA A 19 -19.38 -10.14 3.69
C ALA A 19 -18.04 -10.56 3.02
N PHE A 20 -16.87 -10.30 3.62
CA PHE A 20 -15.58 -10.64 2.98
C PHE A 20 -15.27 -12.12 3.12
N GLN A 21 -15.39 -12.67 4.32
CA GLN A 21 -15.16 -14.10 4.55
C GLN A 21 -16.11 -14.95 3.71
N THR A 22 -17.41 -14.61 3.66
CA THR A 22 -18.39 -15.30 2.83
C THR A 22 -18.03 -15.19 1.34
N THR A 23 -17.56 -14.02 0.89
CA THR A 23 -17.13 -13.82 -0.50
C THR A 23 -15.95 -14.71 -0.84
N LEU A 24 -14.96 -14.81 0.06
CA LEU A 24 -13.80 -15.66 -0.09
C LEU A 24 -14.18 -17.14 -0.11
N GLU A 25 -15.03 -17.59 0.83
CA GLU A 25 -15.55 -18.97 0.87
C GLU A 25 -16.35 -19.32 -0.38
N ASP A 26 -17.18 -18.41 -0.86
CA ASP A 26 -17.98 -18.59 -2.06
C ASP A 26 -17.10 -18.68 -3.33
N PHE A 27 -16.02 -17.87 -3.38
CA PHE A 27 -15.04 -17.93 -4.46
C PHE A 27 -14.34 -19.30 -4.49
N TRP A 28 -13.90 -19.77 -3.30
CA TRP A 28 -13.36 -21.11 -3.20
C TRP A 28 -14.35 -22.21 -3.61
N LYS A 29 -15.61 -22.15 -3.11
CA LYS A 29 -16.67 -23.10 -3.51
C LYS A 29 -16.90 -23.11 -5.03
N ALA A 30 -16.80 -21.96 -5.67
CA ALA A 30 -16.92 -21.87 -7.13
C ALA A 30 -15.83 -22.69 -7.84
N PHE A 31 -14.58 -22.64 -7.38
CA PHE A 31 -13.52 -23.49 -7.93
C PHE A 31 -13.75 -24.99 -7.64
N GLN A 32 -14.26 -25.32 -6.47
CA GLN A 32 -14.60 -26.72 -6.15
C GLN A 32 -15.73 -27.27 -7.05
N GLU A 33 -16.72 -26.45 -7.37
CA GLU A 33 -17.78 -26.83 -8.31
C GLU A 33 -17.26 -26.92 -9.74
N TRP A 34 -16.40 -25.96 -10.15
CA TRP A 34 -15.74 -25.99 -11.46
C TRP A 34 -14.86 -27.23 -11.64
N ALA A 35 -14.12 -27.66 -10.61
CA ALA A 35 -13.26 -28.84 -10.65
C ALA A 35 -14.00 -30.15 -10.91
N LYS A 36 -15.33 -30.21 -10.70
CA LYS A 36 -16.16 -31.39 -11.00
C LYS A 36 -16.43 -31.55 -12.50
N THR A 37 -16.64 -30.45 -13.22
CA THR A 37 -16.87 -30.40 -14.66
C THR A 37 -16.27 -29.11 -15.21
N PRO A 38 -14.97 -29.10 -15.55
CA PRO A 38 -14.26 -27.88 -15.93
C PRO A 38 -14.70 -27.28 -17.27
N ASP A 39 -15.36 -28.06 -18.12
CA ASP A 39 -15.92 -27.68 -19.42
C ASP A 39 -17.36 -27.15 -19.35
N ASP A 40 -17.97 -27.10 -18.17
CA ASP A 40 -19.31 -26.56 -17.96
C ASP A 40 -19.27 -25.02 -17.91
N SER A 41 -19.88 -24.36 -18.91
CA SER A 41 -19.90 -22.91 -19.03
C SER A 41 -20.57 -22.21 -17.84
N VAL A 42 -21.57 -22.82 -17.22
CA VAL A 42 -22.25 -22.25 -16.04
C VAL A 42 -21.27 -22.19 -14.84
N ARG A 43 -20.44 -23.22 -14.68
CA ARG A 43 -19.45 -23.27 -13.60
C ARG A 43 -18.26 -22.36 -13.87
N GLN A 44 -17.84 -22.25 -15.14
CA GLN A 44 -16.83 -21.27 -15.56
C GLN A 44 -17.31 -19.84 -15.26
N ASN A 45 -18.53 -19.51 -15.65
CA ASN A 45 -19.15 -18.21 -15.38
C ASN A 45 -19.26 -17.95 -13.86
N LEU A 46 -19.62 -18.98 -13.06
CA LEU A 46 -19.69 -18.85 -11.61
C LEU A 46 -18.32 -18.46 -11.00
N VAL A 47 -17.21 -19.07 -11.47
CA VAL A 47 -15.86 -18.71 -11.03
C VAL A 47 -15.57 -17.24 -11.33
N ILE A 48 -15.85 -16.78 -12.56
CA ILE A 48 -15.58 -15.41 -13.00
C ILE A 48 -16.43 -14.40 -12.19
N GLN A 49 -17.73 -14.70 -11.97
CA GLN A 49 -18.59 -13.83 -11.15
C GLN A 49 -18.10 -13.74 -9.70
N LYS A 50 -17.66 -14.86 -9.11
CA LYS A 50 -17.14 -14.86 -7.74
C LYS A 50 -15.77 -14.19 -7.66
N ALA A 51 -14.92 -14.29 -8.68
CA ALA A 51 -13.68 -13.55 -8.80
C ALA A 51 -13.94 -12.02 -8.84
N ASN A 52 -14.91 -11.57 -9.65
CA ASN A 52 -15.31 -10.16 -9.70
C ASN A 52 -15.80 -9.65 -8.34
N LEU A 53 -16.63 -10.45 -7.66
CA LEU A 53 -17.13 -10.08 -6.34
C LEU A 53 -15.99 -10.00 -5.30
N PHE A 54 -15.05 -10.95 -5.35
CA PHE A 54 -13.87 -10.97 -4.49
C PHE A 54 -13.00 -9.70 -4.68
N VAL A 55 -12.63 -9.38 -5.93
CA VAL A 55 -11.85 -8.16 -6.24
C VAL A 55 -12.60 -6.91 -5.81
N SER A 56 -13.90 -6.81 -6.12
CA SER A 56 -14.72 -5.66 -5.74
C SER A 56 -14.79 -5.44 -4.21
N ARG A 57 -14.93 -6.53 -3.44
CA ARG A 57 -14.96 -6.44 -1.97
C ARG A 57 -13.59 -6.10 -1.39
N SER A 58 -12.53 -6.69 -1.92
CA SER A 58 -11.17 -6.37 -1.50
C SER A 58 -10.83 -4.90 -1.77
N ASN A 59 -11.21 -4.40 -2.94
CA ASN A 59 -11.06 -2.98 -3.29
C ASN A 59 -11.87 -2.06 -2.38
N ALA A 60 -13.09 -2.43 -2.01
CA ALA A 60 -13.92 -1.62 -1.11
C ALA A 60 -13.25 -1.42 0.25
N VAL A 61 -12.63 -2.48 0.79
CA VAL A 61 -11.90 -2.39 2.06
C VAL A 61 -10.62 -1.58 1.92
N TYR A 62 -9.84 -1.81 0.87
CA TYR A 62 -8.63 -1.03 0.60
C TYR A 62 -8.95 0.46 0.43
N THR A 63 -10.06 0.77 -0.25
CA THR A 63 -10.55 2.15 -0.39
C THR A 63 -10.94 2.74 0.96
N GLY A 64 -11.67 1.98 1.80
CA GLY A 64 -12.01 2.42 3.16
C GLY A 64 -10.79 2.77 4.00
N LEU A 65 -9.76 1.91 3.99
CA LEU A 65 -8.48 2.19 4.66
C LEU A 65 -7.78 3.44 4.10
N SER A 66 -7.81 3.63 2.78
CA SER A 66 -7.20 4.80 2.13
C SER A 66 -7.94 6.10 2.43
N ASP A 67 -9.28 6.04 2.51
CA ASP A 67 -10.13 7.18 2.85
C ASP A 67 -9.92 7.59 4.31
N TYR A 68 -9.81 6.62 5.21
CA TYR A 68 -9.49 6.89 6.61
C TYR A 68 -8.09 7.51 6.78
N GLN A 69 -7.09 7.01 6.05
CA GLN A 69 -5.75 7.60 6.00
C GLN A 69 -5.79 9.07 5.52
N SER A 70 -6.65 9.37 4.56
CA SER A 70 -6.87 10.73 4.07
C SER A 70 -7.59 11.61 5.11
N THR A 71 -8.49 11.04 5.90
CA THR A 71 -9.15 11.73 7.02
C THR A 71 -8.14 12.10 8.10
N ILE A 72 -7.27 11.17 8.49
CA ILE A 72 -6.16 11.47 9.42
C ILE A 72 -5.27 12.60 8.87
N ASN A 73 -4.97 12.59 7.57
CA ASN A 73 -4.18 13.65 6.95
C ASN A 73 -4.86 15.03 7.01
N THR A 74 -6.17 15.08 6.89
CA THR A 74 -6.95 16.31 7.06
C THR A 74 -6.88 16.79 8.51
N GLN A 75 -7.07 15.89 9.47
CA GLN A 75 -6.95 16.22 10.89
C GLN A 75 -5.56 16.75 11.24
N ILE A 76 -4.48 16.14 10.73
CA ILE A 76 -3.11 16.67 10.87
C ILE A 76 -3.01 18.11 10.38
N SER A 77 -3.62 18.42 9.23
CA SER A 77 -3.62 19.78 8.69
C SER A 77 -4.38 20.77 9.59
N ASP A 78 -5.53 20.37 10.12
CA ASP A 78 -6.36 21.19 11.00
C ASP A 78 -5.68 21.41 12.37
N ASP A 79 -5.03 20.39 12.90
CA ASP A 79 -4.26 20.49 14.15
C ASP A 79 -3.08 21.46 14.02
N ILE A 80 -2.37 21.49 12.89
CA ILE A 80 -1.31 22.47 12.63
C ILE A 80 -1.87 23.89 12.65
N ASP A 81 -3.02 24.12 12.03
CA ASP A 81 -3.68 25.44 12.08
C ASP A 81 -4.05 25.82 13.50
N ARG A 82 -4.64 24.87 14.26
CA ARG A 82 -5.03 25.11 15.66
C ARG A 82 -3.84 25.40 16.56
N ILE A 83 -2.72 24.68 16.40
CA ILE A 83 -1.48 24.95 17.13
C ILE A 83 -0.98 26.38 16.86
N ASN A 84 -0.98 26.82 15.60
CA ASN A 84 -0.59 28.19 15.24
C ASN A 84 -1.52 29.25 15.84
N GLU A 85 -2.85 28.99 15.84
CA GLU A 85 -3.82 29.88 16.51
C GLU A 85 -3.57 29.99 18.02
N LEU A 86 -3.30 28.86 18.69
CA LEU A 86 -2.99 28.83 20.12
C LEU A 86 -1.70 29.58 20.43
N GLY A 87 -0.66 29.39 19.63
CA GLY A 87 0.60 30.14 19.77
C GLY A 87 0.40 31.65 19.63
N ASN A 88 -0.35 32.08 18.64
CA ASN A 88 -0.71 33.49 18.45
C ASN A 88 -1.59 34.03 19.57
N THR A 89 -2.46 33.22 20.15
CA THR A 89 -3.32 33.58 21.28
C THR A 89 -2.46 33.77 22.55
N ILE A 90 -1.56 32.84 22.85
CA ILE A 90 -0.62 32.95 23.98
C ILE A 90 0.23 34.20 23.83
N PHE A 91 0.76 34.49 22.66
CA PHE A 91 1.54 35.68 22.39
C PHE A 91 0.75 36.97 22.65
N LYS A 92 -0.49 37.08 22.18
CA LYS A 92 -1.37 38.23 22.40
C LYS A 92 -1.68 38.40 23.90
N LEU A 93 -2.04 37.31 24.58
CA LEU A 93 -2.32 37.35 26.02
C LEU A 93 -1.07 37.76 26.85
N ASN A 94 0.12 37.33 26.46
CA ASN A 94 1.37 37.81 27.06
C ASN A 94 1.49 39.34 27.02
N LEU A 95 1.23 39.95 25.84
CA LEU A 95 1.29 41.40 25.68
C LEU A 95 0.23 42.14 26.50
N GLU A 96 -0.97 41.58 26.60
CA GLU A 96 -2.06 42.15 27.38
C GLU A 96 -1.79 42.06 28.89
N ILE A 97 -1.31 40.92 29.38
CA ILE A 97 -0.90 40.70 30.76
C ILE A 97 0.22 41.68 31.13
N GLN A 98 1.26 41.77 30.31
CA GLN A 98 2.37 42.71 30.56
C GLN A 98 1.86 44.15 30.64
N LYS A 99 0.93 44.55 29.77
CA LYS A 99 0.35 45.91 29.79
C LYS A 99 -0.41 46.19 31.07
N VAL A 100 -1.24 45.25 31.56
CA VAL A 100 -2.04 45.40 32.78
C VAL A 100 -1.13 45.40 34.03
N GLU A 101 -0.16 44.53 34.07
CA GLU A 101 0.70 44.35 35.25
C GLU A 101 1.92 45.28 35.31
N SER A 102 2.23 46.02 34.23
CA SER A 102 3.40 46.92 34.15
C SER A 102 3.45 48.01 35.26
N GLY A 103 2.28 48.33 35.87
CA GLY A 103 2.19 49.30 36.97
C GLY A 103 2.25 48.70 38.39
N ASN A 104 2.34 47.38 38.53
CA ASN A 104 2.28 46.64 39.81
C ASN A 104 1.03 46.98 40.67
N VAL A 105 -0.05 47.43 40.06
CA VAL A 105 -1.27 47.85 40.73
C VAL A 105 -2.42 46.83 40.64
N GLU A 106 -2.44 46.07 39.53
CA GLU A 106 -3.44 45.06 39.25
C GLU A 106 -2.80 43.77 38.75
N THR A 107 -3.43 42.64 39.05
CA THR A 107 -3.05 41.32 38.52
C THR A 107 -4.08 40.92 37.44
N ALA A 108 -3.59 40.52 36.28
CA ALA A 108 -4.45 40.17 35.14
C ALA A 108 -4.96 38.69 35.22
N MET A 109 -5.64 38.37 36.34
CA MET A 109 -6.09 36.99 36.66
C MET A 109 -6.82 36.29 35.51
N THR A 110 -7.85 36.97 34.97
CA THR A 110 -8.66 36.39 33.84
C THR A 110 -7.83 36.11 32.60
N LEU A 111 -6.91 37.03 32.23
CA LEU A 111 -6.03 36.83 31.06
C LEU A 111 -5.01 35.73 31.30
N ARG A 112 -4.55 35.56 32.55
CA ARG A 112 -3.68 34.45 32.96
C ARG A 112 -4.42 33.11 32.85
N ASP A 113 -5.66 33.04 33.36
CA ASP A 113 -6.51 31.85 33.25
C ASP A 113 -6.79 31.47 31.77
N GLU A 114 -7.04 32.48 30.90
CA GLU A 114 -7.19 32.25 29.47
C GLU A 114 -5.91 31.74 28.81
N ARG A 115 -4.72 32.28 29.22
CA ARG A 115 -3.43 31.83 28.73
C ARG A 115 -3.12 30.41 29.18
N ASP A 116 -3.40 30.08 30.44
CA ASP A 116 -3.19 28.73 30.96
C ASP A 116 -4.10 27.71 30.27
N ASN A 117 -5.35 28.05 29.99
CA ASN A 117 -6.22 27.21 29.15
C ASN A 117 -5.66 26.99 27.73
N ALA A 118 -5.07 28.04 27.12
CA ALA A 118 -4.47 27.91 25.80
C ALA A 118 -3.18 27.05 25.83
N LEU A 119 -2.40 27.11 26.92
CA LEU A 119 -1.24 26.24 27.15
C LEU A 119 -1.66 24.79 27.36
N ASP A 120 -2.70 24.53 28.15
CA ASP A 120 -3.22 23.19 28.40
C ASP A 120 -3.76 22.57 27.10
N GLU A 121 -4.49 23.35 26.30
CA GLU A 121 -4.96 22.88 24.98
C GLU A 121 -3.76 22.60 24.03
N LEU A 122 -2.77 23.48 23.97
CA LEU A 122 -1.57 23.29 23.15
C LEU A 122 -0.80 22.00 23.55
N ALA A 123 -0.71 21.72 24.85
CA ALA A 123 -0.07 20.52 25.39
C ALA A 123 -0.76 19.22 24.99
N SER A 124 -2.04 19.26 24.59
CA SER A 124 -2.73 18.08 24.07
C SER A 124 -2.28 17.72 22.66
N TYR A 125 -1.90 18.69 21.85
CA TYR A 125 -1.47 18.50 20.46
C TYR A 125 0.01 18.12 20.32
N VAL A 126 0.89 18.75 21.14
CA VAL A 126 2.35 18.65 21.02
C VAL A 126 3.03 18.65 22.37
N ASP A 127 4.27 18.15 22.44
CA ASP A 127 5.11 18.27 23.63
C ASP A 127 5.55 19.73 23.79
N ILE A 128 5.18 20.33 24.93
CA ILE A 128 5.53 21.72 25.24
C ILE A 128 6.40 21.84 26.51
N SER A 129 7.25 22.83 26.48
CA SER A 129 7.86 23.34 27.71
C SER A 129 7.73 24.86 27.73
N TYR A 130 7.46 25.43 28.91
CA TYR A 130 7.28 26.88 29.01
C TYR A 130 7.91 27.44 30.28
N LYS A 131 8.25 28.72 30.23
CA LYS A 131 8.81 29.46 31.35
C LYS A 131 8.31 30.90 31.34
N GLU A 132 7.78 31.36 32.47
CA GLU A 132 7.42 32.76 32.68
C GLU A 132 8.61 33.56 33.13
N ASN A 133 8.82 34.75 32.55
CA ASN A 133 9.84 35.72 32.98
C ASN A 133 9.32 36.68 34.06
N SER A 134 10.19 37.61 34.54
CA SER A 134 9.83 38.61 35.55
C SER A 134 8.75 39.60 35.11
N ASP A 135 8.51 39.74 33.82
CA ASP A 135 7.55 40.69 33.23
C ASP A 135 6.19 40.02 32.91
N GLY A 136 5.99 38.79 33.39
CA GLY A 136 4.75 38.02 33.22
C GLY A 136 4.59 37.40 31.81
N ILE A 137 5.64 37.45 30.98
CA ILE A 137 5.64 36.84 29.64
C ILE A 137 6.00 35.36 29.72
N VAL A 138 5.19 34.50 29.16
CA VAL A 138 5.48 33.08 29.01
C VAL A 138 6.13 32.83 27.66
N LYS A 139 7.35 32.27 27.68
CA LYS A 139 8.03 31.69 26.52
C LYS A 139 7.64 30.23 26.40
N VAL A 140 7.30 29.77 25.20
CA VAL A 140 6.89 28.40 24.94
C VAL A 140 7.82 27.79 23.90
N SER A 141 8.29 26.59 24.17
CA SER A 141 8.96 25.73 23.18
C SER A 141 8.08 24.52 22.89
N VAL A 142 8.03 24.12 21.62
CA VAL A 142 7.32 22.92 21.12
C VAL A 142 8.36 21.97 20.55
N GLU A 143 8.34 20.71 20.98
CA GLU A 143 9.35 19.69 20.60
C GLU A 143 10.80 20.18 20.78
N GLY A 144 11.02 21.03 21.79
CA GLY A 144 12.34 21.62 22.11
C GLY A 144 12.71 22.85 21.26
N VAL A 145 11.92 23.25 20.29
CA VAL A 145 12.13 24.44 19.44
C VAL A 145 11.30 25.61 19.96
N GLU A 146 11.86 26.82 19.93
CA GLU A 146 11.16 28.04 20.37
C GLU A 146 9.94 28.31 19.48
N PHE A 147 8.76 28.38 20.10
CA PHE A 147 7.49 28.57 19.43
C PHE A 147 6.88 29.95 19.71
N VAL A 148 6.84 30.37 20.98
CA VAL A 148 6.43 31.72 21.40
C VAL A 148 7.51 32.38 22.22
N ASP A 149 7.98 33.53 21.77
CA ASP A 149 8.92 34.36 22.52
C ASP A 149 8.32 35.73 22.88
N GLU A 150 9.18 36.67 23.32
CA GLU A 150 8.79 38.04 23.71
C GLU A 150 8.38 38.89 22.49
N ALA A 151 8.84 38.52 21.30
CA ALA A 151 8.71 39.32 20.07
C ALA A 151 7.64 38.79 19.10
N ARG A 152 7.45 37.46 19.07
CA ARG A 152 6.55 36.82 18.08
C ARG A 152 6.18 35.39 18.47
N CYS A 153 5.22 34.86 17.68
CA CYS A 153 4.95 33.43 17.53
C CYS A 153 5.59 32.93 16.23
N TYR A 154 6.32 31.80 16.28
CA TYR A 154 6.92 31.13 15.13
C TYR A 154 5.98 30.05 14.63
N GLU A 155 5.33 30.30 13.47
CA GLU A 155 4.33 29.40 12.95
C GLU A 155 4.94 28.13 12.31
N MET A 156 4.24 27.02 12.46
CA MET A 156 4.49 25.80 11.69
C MET A 156 3.94 25.94 10.28
N GLY A 157 4.71 25.50 9.30
CA GLY A 157 4.28 25.35 7.91
C GLY A 157 3.77 23.94 7.62
N LYS A 158 3.15 23.77 6.45
CA LYS A 158 2.62 22.51 5.94
C LYS A 158 3.33 22.16 4.65
N ASN A 159 4.24 21.20 4.69
CA ASN A 159 4.83 20.61 3.48
C ASN A 159 3.89 19.51 2.99
N ARG A 160 3.37 19.66 1.77
CA ARG A 160 2.49 18.67 1.14
C ARG A 160 3.27 17.88 0.10
N ASP A 161 3.41 16.58 0.30
CA ASP A 161 3.99 15.68 -0.67
C ASP A 161 3.16 15.66 -1.97
N GLU A 162 3.80 15.80 -3.12
CA GLU A 162 3.13 15.91 -4.42
C GLU A 162 2.47 14.60 -4.89
N ILE A 163 2.97 13.46 -4.43
CA ILE A 163 2.50 12.12 -4.85
C ILE A 163 1.36 11.65 -3.96
N THR A 164 1.57 11.71 -2.65
CA THR A 164 0.60 11.20 -1.66
C THR A 164 -0.43 12.25 -1.24
N GLY A 165 -0.09 13.52 -1.37
CA GLY A 165 -0.86 14.64 -0.82
C GLY A 165 -0.77 14.75 0.70
N PHE A 166 0.12 14.00 1.34
CA PHE A 166 0.26 13.98 2.80
C PHE A 166 0.99 15.21 3.30
N VAL A 167 0.50 15.74 4.42
CA VAL A 167 1.04 16.93 5.06
C VAL A 167 2.05 16.55 6.14
N THR A 168 3.22 17.20 6.12
CA THR A 168 4.25 17.11 7.15
C THR A 168 4.48 18.51 7.73
N PRO A 169 4.37 18.71 9.07
CA PRO A 169 4.65 19.99 9.69
C PRO A 169 6.13 20.29 9.70
N TYR A 170 6.50 21.54 9.42
CA TYR A 170 7.88 22.03 9.46
C TYR A 170 7.95 23.41 10.10
N TRP A 171 9.14 23.79 10.58
CA TRP A 171 9.41 25.11 11.14
C TRP A 171 9.71 26.13 10.04
N THR A 172 8.83 27.12 9.84
CA THR A 172 8.99 28.12 8.76
C THR A 172 10.23 28.98 8.93
N HIS A 173 10.64 29.24 10.17
CA HIS A 173 11.78 30.12 10.48
C HIS A 173 13.14 29.41 10.45
N LEU A 174 13.17 28.07 10.41
CA LEU A 174 14.39 27.26 10.34
C LEU A 174 14.61 26.68 8.95
N SER A 175 13.56 26.62 8.14
CA SER A 175 13.57 25.96 6.81
C SER A 175 14.03 26.90 5.71
N ASP A 176 14.73 26.37 4.71
CA ASP A 176 15.04 27.01 3.44
C ASP A 176 14.10 26.47 2.33
N ILE A 177 12.88 27.03 2.28
CA ILE A 177 11.81 26.59 1.40
C ILE A 177 12.21 26.77 -0.08
N GLU A 178 13.02 27.81 -0.41
CA GLU A 178 13.44 28.09 -1.79
C GLU A 178 14.33 26.96 -2.35
N ASN A 179 15.11 26.33 -1.49
CA ASN A 179 15.97 25.20 -1.82
C ASN A 179 15.33 23.83 -1.52
N GLY A 180 14.10 23.82 -1.00
CA GLY A 180 13.38 22.58 -0.66
C GLY A 180 13.87 21.89 0.61
N ASP A 181 14.61 22.62 1.46
CA ASP A 181 15.11 22.11 2.74
C ASP A 181 14.13 22.47 3.87
N TYR A 182 13.44 21.44 4.37
CA TYR A 182 12.42 21.56 5.39
C TYR A 182 12.93 21.04 6.73
N ASP A 183 12.97 21.91 7.73
CA ASP A 183 13.24 21.50 9.12
C ASP A 183 11.93 21.01 9.76
N ASN A 184 11.72 19.70 9.74
CA ASN A 184 10.49 19.07 10.20
C ASN A 184 10.33 19.21 11.71
N VAL A 185 9.08 19.42 12.17
CA VAL A 185 8.76 19.56 13.61
C VAL A 185 9.10 18.27 14.36
N PHE A 186 8.90 17.11 13.74
CA PHE A 186 9.17 15.81 14.35
C PHE A 186 10.29 15.08 13.64
N SER A 187 11.19 14.49 14.43
CA SER A 187 12.19 13.55 13.94
C SER A 187 11.77 12.13 14.32
N PHE A 188 11.67 11.28 13.29
CA PHE A 188 11.32 9.86 13.44
C PHE A 188 12.54 8.93 13.28
N THR A 189 13.73 9.46 13.42
CA THR A 189 14.97 8.67 13.38
C THR A 189 15.26 7.94 14.70
N THR A 190 14.62 8.40 15.79
CA THR A 190 14.75 7.80 17.11
C THR A 190 13.49 7.00 17.41
N PRO A 191 13.60 5.79 17.99
CA PRO A 191 12.45 5.02 18.44
C PRO A 191 11.57 5.82 19.38
N ILE A 192 10.25 5.67 19.24
CA ILE A 192 9.27 6.34 20.08
C ILE A 192 8.91 5.41 21.23
N SER A 193 9.11 5.87 22.46
CA SER A 193 8.74 5.10 23.66
C SER A 193 8.47 6.01 24.85
N SER A 194 7.64 5.54 25.76
CA SER A 194 7.38 6.22 27.04
C SER A 194 8.64 6.37 27.89
N ASP A 195 9.59 5.43 27.76
CA ASP A 195 10.87 5.48 28.47
C ASP A 195 11.75 6.66 28.00
N LEU A 196 11.61 7.05 26.74
CA LEU A 196 12.28 8.21 26.15
C LEU A 196 11.48 9.50 26.30
N ASN A 197 10.25 9.41 26.84
CA ASN A 197 9.32 10.53 27.00
C ASN A 197 9.10 11.33 25.70
N ASN A 198 9.07 10.62 24.55
CA ASN A 198 8.92 11.20 23.22
C ASN A 198 7.65 10.73 22.49
N ASP A 199 6.73 10.07 23.22
CA ASP A 199 5.44 9.55 22.75
C ASP A 199 4.26 10.51 23.04
N LEU A 200 4.55 11.80 23.30
CA LEU A 200 3.58 12.82 23.67
C LEU A 200 3.02 13.55 22.44
N GLY A 201 1.77 14.01 22.58
CA GLY A 201 1.08 14.86 21.62
C GLY A 201 0.25 14.11 20.57
N GLU A 202 -0.95 14.67 20.29
CA GLU A 202 -1.89 14.11 19.32
C GLU A 202 -1.35 14.18 17.89
N LEU A 203 -0.76 15.33 17.51
CA LEU A 203 -0.27 15.55 16.14
C LEU A 203 0.81 14.52 15.74
N LYS A 204 1.75 14.23 16.63
CA LYS A 204 2.76 13.18 16.41
C LYS A 204 2.12 11.81 16.26
N ALA A 205 1.15 11.49 17.12
CA ALA A 205 0.43 10.22 17.09
C ALA A 205 -0.37 10.02 15.79
N LEU A 206 -0.98 11.08 15.26
CA LEU A 206 -1.70 11.05 13.98
C LEU A 206 -0.76 10.81 12.79
N ILE A 207 0.39 11.50 12.75
CA ILE A 207 1.40 11.30 11.69
C ILE A 207 1.91 9.87 11.71
N LEU A 208 2.17 9.33 12.92
CA LEU A 208 2.57 7.94 13.12
C LEU A 208 1.51 6.95 12.67
N ALA A 209 0.24 7.21 13.00
CA ALA A 209 -0.86 6.33 12.60
C ALA A 209 -1.08 6.33 11.09
N ARG A 210 -1.05 7.53 10.45
CA ARG A 210 -1.24 7.70 9.01
C ARG A 210 -0.13 7.05 8.20
N GLY A 211 1.14 7.19 8.64
CA GLY A 211 2.30 6.83 7.85
C GLY A 211 2.64 7.85 6.76
N ASP A 212 3.60 7.51 5.92
CA ASP A 212 4.18 8.39 4.91
C ASP A 212 3.72 8.13 3.47
N ARG A 213 3.08 6.97 3.22
CA ARG A 213 2.62 6.54 1.88
C ARG A 213 1.41 5.63 1.97
N LYS A 214 0.92 5.17 0.81
CA LYS A 214 0.02 4.01 0.69
C LYS A 214 0.88 2.76 0.52
N ALA A 215 0.64 1.74 1.34
CA ALA A 215 1.42 0.53 1.31
C ALA A 215 0.84 -0.52 0.35
N THR A 216 1.74 -1.36 -0.18
CA THR A 216 1.43 -2.55 -0.98
C THR A 216 2.09 -3.78 -0.36
N TYR A 217 1.83 -4.97 -0.91
CA TYR A 217 2.49 -6.20 -0.48
C TYR A 217 4.03 -6.11 -0.53
N LYS A 218 4.59 -5.29 -1.42
CA LYS A 218 6.05 -5.07 -1.52
C LYS A 218 6.68 -4.52 -0.25
N ASP A 219 5.91 -3.79 0.55
CA ASP A 219 6.41 -3.19 1.79
C ASP A 219 6.68 -4.22 2.90
N ILE A 220 6.08 -5.41 2.81
CA ILE A 220 6.24 -6.48 3.81
C ILE A 220 6.86 -7.77 3.26
N VAL A 221 6.95 -7.92 1.94
CA VAL A 221 7.63 -9.06 1.31
C VAL A 221 9.13 -9.05 1.64
N GLY A 222 9.62 -10.16 2.15
CA GLY A 222 11.04 -10.32 2.49
C GLY A 222 11.43 -9.85 3.89
N LEU A 223 10.50 -9.26 4.66
CA LEU A 223 10.76 -8.96 6.07
C LEU A 223 10.85 -10.26 6.88
N THR A 224 11.84 -10.34 7.74
CA THR A 224 11.89 -11.39 8.77
C THR A 224 10.82 -11.13 9.84
N SER A 225 10.44 -12.15 10.59
CA SER A 225 9.49 -12.00 11.71
C SER A 225 9.95 -10.95 12.73
N ASP A 226 11.26 -10.83 12.95
CA ASP A 226 11.83 -9.83 13.88
C ASP A 226 11.77 -8.41 13.29
N GLU A 227 11.96 -8.23 12.01
CA GLU A 227 11.82 -6.94 11.33
C GLU A 227 10.35 -6.51 11.27
N TYR A 228 9.47 -7.44 10.97
CA TYR A 228 8.03 -7.21 11.00
C TYR A 228 7.54 -6.84 12.41
N ASN A 229 7.93 -7.59 13.44
CA ASN A 229 7.55 -7.31 14.83
C ASN A 229 8.18 -6.01 15.36
N ARG A 230 9.40 -5.68 14.94
CA ARG A 230 10.02 -4.38 15.26
C ARG A 230 9.30 -3.23 14.58
N SER A 231 8.83 -3.42 13.36
CA SER A 231 8.01 -2.42 12.67
C SER A 231 6.70 -2.14 13.41
N THR A 232 6.16 -3.11 14.16
CA THR A 232 4.97 -2.92 15.01
C THR A 232 5.27 -2.24 16.35
N ALA A 233 6.47 -2.39 16.90
CA ALA A 233 6.85 -1.88 18.24
C ALA A 233 7.58 -0.52 18.18
N ASP A 234 8.45 -0.33 17.16
CA ASP A 234 9.32 0.84 17.00
C ASP A 234 8.96 1.67 15.74
N SER A 235 7.82 1.62 15.34
CA SER A 235 7.07 1.75 14.10
C SER A 235 7.50 2.77 13.06
N ILE A 236 8.37 3.74 13.29
CA ILE A 236 8.72 4.68 12.22
C ILE A 236 10.18 4.67 11.84
N ALA A 237 11.08 4.37 12.73
CA ALA A 237 12.47 4.12 12.36
C ALA A 237 12.61 2.92 11.38
N THR A 238 11.60 2.05 11.31
CA THR A 238 11.52 0.90 10.40
C THR A 238 10.38 0.98 9.38
N GLY A 239 9.60 2.07 9.39
CA GLY A 239 8.77 2.48 8.26
C GLY A 239 7.34 1.95 8.20
N MET A 240 6.77 1.28 9.23
CA MET A 240 5.39 0.79 9.10
C MET A 240 4.45 1.31 10.19
N SER A 241 3.60 2.24 9.81
CA SER A 241 2.46 2.70 10.61
C SER A 241 1.35 1.64 10.65
N VAL A 242 0.38 1.82 11.57
CA VAL A 242 -0.81 0.96 11.66
C VAL A 242 -1.55 0.89 10.32
N MET A 243 -1.69 2.03 9.63
CA MET A 243 -2.37 2.09 8.34
C MET A 243 -1.59 1.39 7.23
N LEU A 244 -0.26 1.58 7.18
CA LEU A 244 0.58 0.90 6.19
C LEU A 244 0.54 -0.61 6.38
N GLN A 245 0.61 -1.09 7.64
CA GLN A 245 0.52 -2.52 7.92
C GLN A 245 -0.81 -3.12 7.48
N ALA A 246 -1.92 -2.45 7.81
CA ALA A 246 -3.25 -2.91 7.42
C ALA A 246 -3.39 -3.02 5.90
N GLN A 247 -2.94 -1.99 5.17
CA GLN A 247 -2.95 -1.97 3.71
C GLN A 247 -2.05 -3.07 3.12
N ALA A 248 -0.81 -3.18 3.59
CA ALA A 248 0.16 -4.15 3.08
C ALA A 248 -0.25 -5.60 3.35
N GLN A 249 -0.80 -5.92 4.52
CA GLN A 249 -1.30 -7.26 4.86
C GLN A 249 -2.48 -7.67 3.99
N LEU A 250 -3.45 -6.76 3.80
CA LEU A 250 -4.58 -7.03 2.92
C LEU A 250 -4.12 -7.25 1.48
N ASP A 251 -3.23 -6.39 1.00
CA ASP A 251 -2.69 -6.48 -0.35
C ASP A 251 -1.87 -7.76 -0.53
N GLN A 252 -1.06 -8.17 0.45
CA GLN A 252 -0.30 -9.42 0.43
C GLN A 252 -1.21 -10.65 0.36
N LEU A 253 -2.30 -10.66 1.15
CA LEU A 253 -3.27 -11.76 1.09
C LEU A 253 -3.86 -11.89 -0.32
N VAL A 254 -4.30 -10.77 -0.89
CA VAL A 254 -4.93 -10.76 -2.22
C VAL A 254 -3.90 -11.07 -3.32
N HIS A 255 -2.70 -10.49 -3.26
CA HIS A 255 -1.59 -10.77 -4.16
C HIS A 255 -1.24 -12.27 -4.17
N GLY A 256 -1.06 -12.87 -2.99
CA GLY A 256 -0.74 -14.31 -2.87
C GLY A 256 -1.80 -15.20 -3.51
N MET A 257 -3.08 -14.90 -3.27
CA MET A 257 -4.18 -15.66 -3.86
C MET A 257 -4.25 -15.50 -5.38
N ILE A 258 -4.16 -14.27 -5.88
CA ILE A 258 -4.27 -13.96 -7.32
C ILE A 258 -3.12 -14.59 -8.09
N THR A 259 -1.89 -14.43 -7.60
CA THR A 259 -0.69 -14.98 -8.25
C THR A 259 -0.70 -16.49 -8.24
N ALA A 260 -1.06 -17.13 -7.12
CA ALA A 260 -1.18 -18.58 -7.04
C ALA A 260 -2.21 -19.16 -8.04
N ILE A 261 -3.36 -18.49 -8.20
CA ILE A 261 -4.39 -18.89 -9.17
C ILE A 261 -3.87 -18.70 -10.61
N ASN A 262 -3.31 -17.52 -10.91
CA ASN A 262 -2.79 -17.23 -12.25
C ASN A 262 -1.62 -18.15 -12.63
N ASP A 263 -0.69 -18.42 -11.71
CA ASP A 263 0.46 -19.32 -11.95
C ASP A 263 0.02 -20.77 -12.14
N THR A 264 -1.08 -21.17 -11.53
CA THR A 264 -1.65 -22.50 -11.75
C THR A 264 -2.36 -22.58 -13.12
N LEU A 265 -3.13 -21.55 -13.50
CA LEU A 265 -3.84 -21.50 -14.78
C LEU A 265 -2.88 -21.29 -15.98
N CYS A 266 -1.84 -20.50 -15.78
CA CYS A 266 -0.84 -20.10 -16.77
C CYS A 266 0.56 -20.41 -16.23
N PRO A 267 0.99 -21.69 -16.21
CA PRO A 267 2.21 -22.12 -15.55
C PRO A 267 3.45 -21.58 -16.27
N ASN A 268 4.41 -21.11 -15.47
CA ASN A 268 5.71 -20.67 -15.93
C ASN A 268 6.77 -21.76 -15.73
N THR A 269 7.79 -21.74 -16.59
CA THR A 269 9.03 -22.49 -16.47
C THR A 269 10.20 -21.57 -16.87
N THR A 270 11.43 -21.99 -16.71
CA THR A 270 12.57 -21.26 -17.27
C THR A 270 12.77 -21.62 -18.74
N LEU A 271 13.33 -20.69 -19.53
CA LEU A 271 13.66 -20.98 -20.93
C LEU A 271 14.56 -22.23 -21.05
N GLY A 272 15.53 -22.37 -20.14
CA GLY A 272 16.45 -23.50 -20.11
C GLY A 272 15.76 -24.86 -19.90
N GLU A 273 14.78 -24.91 -19.00
CA GLU A 273 13.96 -26.12 -18.76
C GLU A 273 13.04 -26.41 -19.95
N LEU A 274 12.42 -25.35 -20.52
CA LEU A 274 11.54 -25.49 -21.66
C LEU A 274 12.28 -26.05 -22.90
N THR A 275 13.46 -25.50 -23.19
CA THR A 275 14.24 -25.88 -24.41
C THR A 275 15.22 -27.04 -24.19
N GLY A 276 15.58 -27.31 -22.92
CA GLY A 276 16.68 -28.23 -22.58
C GLY A 276 18.06 -27.65 -22.90
N ASN A 277 18.19 -26.34 -23.11
CA ASN A 277 19.40 -25.66 -23.52
C ASN A 277 19.69 -24.47 -22.59
N THR A 278 20.97 -24.19 -22.34
CA THR A 278 21.45 -23.05 -21.54
C THR A 278 21.77 -21.81 -22.39
N ALA A 279 21.68 -21.90 -23.70
CA ALA A 279 21.92 -20.78 -24.61
C ALA A 279 20.80 -19.73 -24.54
N SER A 280 21.18 -18.47 -24.67
CA SER A 280 20.21 -17.38 -24.85
C SER A 280 19.66 -17.41 -26.27
N LEU A 281 18.37 -17.09 -26.41
CA LEU A 281 17.68 -16.93 -27.69
C LEU A 281 17.47 -15.44 -27.98
N THR A 282 17.59 -15.05 -29.24
CA THR A 282 17.31 -13.68 -29.68
C THR A 282 16.19 -13.72 -30.72
N GLY A 283 15.17 -12.95 -30.51
CA GLY A 283 14.00 -12.87 -31.40
C GLY A 283 13.43 -11.47 -31.49
N THR A 284 12.23 -11.36 -32.03
CA THR A 284 11.53 -10.09 -32.25
C THR A 284 10.18 -10.14 -31.54
N ASP A 285 9.86 -9.08 -30.77
CA ASP A 285 8.54 -8.94 -30.16
C ASP A 285 7.47 -8.46 -31.17
N GLU A 286 6.23 -8.35 -30.72
CA GLU A 286 5.09 -7.92 -31.55
C GLU A 286 5.22 -6.47 -32.03
N ASN A 287 6.07 -5.65 -31.39
CA ASN A 287 6.35 -4.27 -31.75
C ASN A 287 7.55 -4.13 -32.71
N GLY A 288 8.20 -5.25 -33.05
CA GLY A 288 9.38 -5.26 -33.91
C GLY A 288 10.71 -5.00 -33.16
N ASN A 289 10.70 -4.98 -31.82
CA ASN A 289 11.92 -4.80 -31.03
C ASN A 289 12.67 -6.13 -30.91
N THR A 290 14.01 -6.04 -30.94
CA THR A 290 14.87 -7.19 -30.67
C THR A 290 14.89 -7.49 -29.19
N VAL A 291 14.55 -8.73 -28.79
CA VAL A 291 14.51 -9.21 -27.43
C VAL A 291 15.45 -10.42 -27.28
N THR A 292 16.29 -10.39 -26.25
CA THR A 292 17.13 -11.53 -25.89
C THR A 292 16.56 -12.21 -24.65
N ILE A 293 16.24 -13.49 -24.75
CA ILE A 293 15.71 -14.32 -23.67
C ILE A 293 16.84 -15.19 -23.16
N THR A 294 17.24 -15.00 -21.90
CA THR A 294 18.27 -15.83 -21.26
C THR A 294 17.67 -17.12 -20.69
N SER A 295 18.49 -18.16 -20.50
CA SER A 295 18.02 -19.47 -20.03
C SER A 295 17.30 -19.45 -18.67
N GLY A 296 17.62 -18.47 -17.81
CA GLY A 296 16.99 -18.30 -16.50
C GLY A 296 15.69 -17.48 -16.49
N MET A 297 15.35 -16.82 -17.61
CA MET A 297 14.13 -16.02 -17.67
C MET A 297 12.89 -16.92 -17.65
N LYS A 298 11.86 -16.46 -16.94
CA LYS A 298 10.56 -17.14 -16.90
C LYS A 298 9.84 -16.99 -18.23
N VAL A 299 9.35 -18.09 -18.74
CA VAL A 299 8.51 -18.18 -19.93
C VAL A 299 7.29 -19.06 -19.64
N LEU A 300 6.22 -18.91 -20.41
CA LEU A 300 5.09 -19.82 -20.34
C LEU A 300 5.57 -21.27 -20.61
N ASP A 301 5.15 -22.19 -19.77
CA ASP A 301 5.33 -23.63 -20.04
C ASP A 301 4.37 -24.09 -21.14
N THR A 302 4.74 -23.84 -22.39
CA THR A 302 3.91 -24.19 -23.57
C THR A 302 3.72 -25.69 -23.74
N LYS A 303 4.52 -26.54 -23.09
CA LYS A 303 4.38 -28.01 -23.15
C LYS A 303 3.29 -28.53 -22.23
N ASN A 304 3.08 -27.85 -21.07
CA ASN A 304 2.18 -28.34 -20.02
C ASN A 304 1.01 -27.39 -19.75
N CYS A 305 0.97 -26.19 -20.34
CA CYS A 305 -0.13 -25.25 -20.12
C CYS A 305 -1.45 -25.81 -20.67
N SER A 306 -2.52 -25.45 -20.03
CA SER A 306 -3.88 -25.65 -20.51
C SER A 306 -4.35 -24.47 -21.33
N THR A 307 -5.37 -24.67 -22.18
CA THR A 307 -5.96 -23.63 -23.01
C THR A 307 -7.46 -23.49 -22.74
N GLY A 308 -8.06 -22.41 -23.17
CA GLY A 308 -9.51 -22.26 -23.25
C GLY A 308 -10.10 -22.99 -24.44
N SER A 309 -11.40 -22.79 -24.70
CA SER A 309 -12.12 -23.38 -25.84
C SER A 309 -11.58 -22.95 -27.20
N ASP A 310 -10.93 -21.78 -27.27
CA ASP A 310 -10.28 -21.24 -28.47
C ASP A 310 -8.94 -21.92 -28.79
N LYS A 311 -8.39 -22.69 -27.86
CA LYS A 311 -7.08 -23.37 -27.95
C LYS A 311 -5.90 -22.43 -28.22
N GLN A 312 -6.03 -21.14 -27.89
CA GLN A 312 -4.98 -20.15 -28.08
C GLN A 312 -3.90 -20.25 -27.01
N ILE A 313 -2.68 -19.88 -27.37
CA ILE A 313 -1.51 -19.71 -26.50
C ILE A 313 -1.02 -18.26 -26.66
N PRO A 314 -0.79 -17.52 -25.60
CA PRO A 314 -0.89 -17.92 -24.18
C PRO A 314 -2.35 -18.08 -23.72
N PRO A 315 -2.59 -18.96 -22.73
CA PRO A 315 -3.91 -19.05 -22.09
C PRO A 315 -4.25 -17.75 -21.37
N GLN A 316 -5.56 -17.51 -21.18
CA GLN A 316 -6.00 -16.33 -20.44
C GLN A 316 -5.80 -16.53 -18.93
N GLU A 317 -5.12 -15.59 -18.28
CA GLU A 317 -5.09 -15.50 -16.82
C GLU A 317 -6.44 -15.04 -16.28
N LEU A 318 -6.77 -15.38 -15.03
CA LEU A 318 -8.03 -14.95 -14.42
C LEU A 318 -8.00 -13.49 -13.97
N PHE A 319 -6.87 -13.05 -13.44
CA PHE A 319 -6.69 -11.68 -12.96
C PHE A 319 -5.59 -10.96 -13.76
N THR A 320 -5.87 -9.74 -14.17
CA THR A 320 -4.98 -8.92 -14.99
C THR A 320 -4.45 -7.73 -14.19
N ARG A 321 -3.29 -7.22 -14.60
CA ARG A 321 -2.70 -5.97 -14.12
C ARG A 321 -3.09 -4.82 -15.04
N LEU A 322 -3.16 -3.62 -14.52
CA LEU A 322 -3.41 -2.44 -15.34
C LEU A 322 -2.21 -2.17 -16.26
N GLY A 323 -2.47 -2.10 -17.59
CA GLY A 323 -1.47 -1.69 -18.57
C GLY A 323 -0.28 -2.62 -18.78
N THR A 324 -0.31 -3.85 -18.30
CA THR A 324 0.76 -4.83 -18.50
C THR A 324 0.19 -6.21 -18.74
N GLU A 325 0.40 -6.74 -19.94
CA GLU A 325 0.08 -8.13 -20.28
C GLU A 325 0.97 -9.09 -19.47
N ARG A 326 0.45 -10.28 -19.16
CA ARG A 326 1.23 -11.30 -18.42
C ARG A 326 2.46 -11.74 -19.19
N TYR A 327 2.36 -11.85 -20.50
CA TYR A 327 3.44 -12.32 -21.35
C TYR A 327 3.72 -11.36 -22.49
N THR A 328 4.99 -11.28 -22.87
CA THR A 328 5.45 -10.70 -24.15
C THR A 328 5.79 -11.82 -25.09
N LYS A 329 5.10 -11.87 -26.24
CA LYS A 329 5.41 -12.83 -27.29
C LYS A 329 6.71 -12.43 -28.00
N VAL A 330 7.64 -13.38 -28.14
CA VAL A 330 8.92 -13.20 -28.85
C VAL A 330 9.06 -14.33 -29.86
N SER A 331 9.13 -13.97 -31.13
CA SER A 331 9.32 -14.92 -32.25
C SER A 331 10.81 -15.08 -32.53
N VAL A 332 11.32 -16.30 -32.40
CA VAL A 332 12.72 -16.67 -32.61
C VAL A 332 12.86 -17.54 -33.84
N GLN A 333 13.83 -17.23 -34.68
CA GLN A 333 14.19 -18.11 -35.81
C GLN A 333 15.23 -19.14 -35.34
N GLU A 334 14.87 -20.39 -35.45
CA GLU A 334 15.71 -21.53 -35.05
C GLU A 334 15.91 -22.50 -36.23
N THR A 335 16.92 -23.33 -36.15
CA THR A 335 17.18 -24.38 -37.15
C THR A 335 16.69 -25.70 -36.60
N ASP A 336 15.75 -26.36 -37.30
CA ASP A 336 15.26 -27.70 -36.94
C ASP A 336 16.31 -28.81 -37.16
N ALA A 337 15.98 -30.01 -36.71
CA ALA A 337 16.89 -31.17 -36.87
C ALA A 337 17.19 -31.53 -38.34
N ASN A 338 16.43 -31.00 -39.28
CA ASN A 338 16.59 -31.23 -40.73
C ASN A 338 17.35 -30.09 -41.42
N GLY A 339 17.76 -29.03 -40.65
CA GLY A 339 18.49 -27.90 -41.19
C GLY A 339 17.58 -26.79 -41.74
N ASN A 340 16.22 -26.84 -41.54
CA ASN A 340 15.32 -25.82 -41.99
C ASN A 340 15.18 -24.73 -40.93
N THR A 341 15.03 -23.48 -41.38
CA THR A 341 14.69 -22.37 -40.50
C THR A 341 13.21 -22.45 -40.12
N VAL A 342 12.92 -22.55 -38.84
CA VAL A 342 11.57 -22.53 -38.26
C VAL A 342 11.44 -21.35 -37.30
N THR A 343 10.24 -20.78 -37.23
CA THR A 343 9.93 -19.70 -36.26
C THR A 343 9.21 -20.31 -35.09
N ASN A 344 9.81 -20.18 -33.91
CA ASN A 344 9.21 -20.61 -32.65
C ASN A 344 8.82 -19.40 -31.82
N ASP A 345 7.62 -19.44 -31.25
CA ASP A 345 7.11 -18.37 -30.39
C ASP A 345 7.33 -18.74 -28.93
N TYR A 346 7.99 -17.82 -28.22
CA TYR A 346 8.21 -17.88 -26.77
C TYR A 346 7.42 -16.77 -26.11
N TYR A 347 6.79 -17.06 -24.98
CA TYR A 347 5.97 -16.12 -24.21
C TYR A 347 6.70 -15.78 -22.91
N VAL A 348 7.45 -14.68 -22.94
CA VAL A 348 8.28 -14.22 -21.81
C VAL A 348 7.38 -13.61 -20.75
N TYR A 349 7.49 -14.10 -19.52
CA TYR A 349 6.74 -13.54 -18.39
C TYR A 349 7.21 -12.13 -18.07
N ASN A 350 6.28 -11.20 -18.00
CA ASN A 350 6.54 -9.82 -17.59
C ASN A 350 6.52 -9.75 -16.07
N GLU A 351 7.71 -9.70 -15.46
CA GLU A 351 7.86 -9.61 -14.00
C GLU A 351 7.14 -8.36 -13.44
N GLU A 352 6.73 -8.44 -12.20
CA GLU A 352 6.13 -7.30 -11.50
C GLU A 352 7.19 -6.22 -11.25
N SER A 353 6.82 -4.96 -11.50
CA SER A 353 7.72 -3.82 -11.24
C SER A 353 7.99 -3.66 -9.74
N GLU A 354 9.21 -3.26 -9.38
CA GLU A 354 9.54 -2.93 -8.00
C GLU A 354 8.97 -1.57 -7.55
N THR A 355 8.68 -0.67 -8.49
CA THR A 355 8.31 0.71 -8.19
C THR A 355 6.98 1.16 -8.78
N ASP A 356 6.54 0.56 -9.89
CA ASP A 356 5.32 0.93 -10.60
C ASP A 356 4.17 0.01 -10.20
N THR A 357 3.31 0.47 -9.30
CA THR A 357 2.17 -0.29 -8.79
C THR A 357 1.16 -0.68 -9.86
N SER A 358 1.08 0.05 -10.99
CA SER A 358 0.20 -0.31 -12.10
C SER A 358 0.61 -1.62 -12.79
N LYS A 359 1.87 -2.03 -12.62
CA LYS A 359 2.45 -3.27 -13.16
C LYS A 359 2.57 -4.40 -12.14
N GLN A 360 1.90 -4.26 -11.01
CA GLN A 360 1.87 -5.26 -9.94
C GLN A 360 0.47 -5.86 -9.82
N TYR A 361 0.34 -7.06 -9.27
CA TYR A 361 -0.95 -7.64 -8.88
C TYR A 361 -1.35 -7.11 -7.50
N THR A 362 -1.58 -5.80 -7.39
CA THR A 362 -2.02 -5.15 -6.15
C THR A 362 -3.49 -4.77 -6.23
N LEU A 363 -4.12 -4.51 -5.09
CA LEU A 363 -5.49 -4.01 -5.02
C LEU A 363 -5.71 -2.69 -5.77
N ALA A 364 -4.65 -1.90 -5.96
CA ALA A 364 -4.74 -0.64 -6.71
C ALA A 364 -4.82 -0.84 -8.24
N SER A 365 -4.43 -2.00 -8.76
CA SER A 365 -4.27 -2.23 -10.21
C SER A 365 -4.91 -3.51 -10.73
N VAL A 366 -5.29 -4.46 -9.87
CA VAL A 366 -5.82 -5.75 -10.28
C VAL A 366 -7.29 -5.66 -10.70
N SER A 367 -7.63 -6.39 -11.76
CA SER A 367 -9.00 -6.62 -12.19
C SER A 367 -9.18 -8.07 -12.66
N VAL A 368 -10.42 -8.50 -12.77
CA VAL A 368 -10.73 -9.77 -13.48
C VAL A 368 -10.58 -9.54 -14.97
N ASN A 369 -10.02 -10.50 -15.67
CA ASN A 369 -9.76 -10.43 -17.12
C ASN A 369 -11.06 -10.23 -17.92
N ASP A 370 -11.16 -9.09 -18.59
CA ASP A 370 -12.35 -8.72 -19.38
C ASP A 370 -12.67 -9.76 -20.46
N LYS A 371 -11.67 -10.38 -21.07
CA LYS A 371 -11.89 -11.44 -22.08
C LYS A 371 -12.63 -12.64 -21.50
N LEU A 372 -12.35 -12.99 -20.22
CA LEU A 372 -13.06 -14.05 -19.52
C LEU A 372 -14.47 -13.63 -19.09
N VAL A 373 -14.66 -12.35 -18.79
CA VAL A 373 -15.99 -11.78 -18.48
C VAL A 373 -16.88 -11.80 -19.72
N GLU A 374 -16.32 -11.52 -20.90
CA GLU A 374 -17.02 -11.57 -22.17
C GLU A 374 -17.28 -13.02 -22.65
N GLN A 375 -16.32 -13.92 -22.42
CA GLN A 375 -16.39 -15.30 -22.85
C GLN A 375 -15.76 -16.24 -21.82
N GLU A 376 -16.56 -16.80 -20.94
CA GLU A 376 -16.16 -17.67 -19.85
C GLU A 376 -15.42 -18.94 -20.29
N SER A 377 -15.71 -19.43 -21.50
CA SER A 377 -15.08 -20.64 -22.03
C SER A 377 -13.59 -20.47 -22.39
N LEU A 378 -13.07 -19.24 -22.34
CA LEU A 378 -11.64 -18.98 -22.47
C LEU A 378 -10.85 -19.30 -21.19
N LEU A 379 -11.52 -19.53 -20.04
CA LEU A 379 -10.86 -20.02 -18.83
C LEU A 379 -10.12 -21.32 -19.13
N PRO A 380 -8.81 -21.44 -18.82
CA PRO A 380 -8.02 -22.62 -19.16
C PRO A 380 -8.60 -23.90 -18.55
N HIS A 381 -9.03 -24.84 -19.38
CA HIS A 381 -9.63 -26.09 -18.94
C HIS A 381 -9.35 -27.29 -19.87
N LEU A 382 -8.69 -27.03 -21.01
CA LEU A 382 -8.33 -28.07 -21.97
C LEU A 382 -6.79 -28.32 -21.93
N SER A 383 -6.39 -29.57 -21.88
CA SER A 383 -5.00 -29.97 -22.10
C SER A 383 -4.62 -29.87 -23.58
N GLN A 384 -3.32 -29.94 -23.88
CA GLN A 384 -2.76 -29.81 -25.23
C GLN A 384 -3.38 -30.76 -26.26
N ASN A 385 -3.89 -31.91 -25.83
CA ASN A 385 -4.62 -32.86 -26.70
C ASN A 385 -6.11 -32.53 -26.90
N GLY A 386 -6.57 -31.39 -26.36
CA GLY A 386 -7.96 -30.94 -26.45
C GLY A 386 -8.95 -31.64 -25.52
N LYS A 387 -8.48 -32.46 -24.58
CA LYS A 387 -9.33 -33.10 -23.56
C LYS A 387 -9.43 -32.20 -22.32
N VAL A 388 -10.54 -32.33 -21.60
CA VAL A 388 -10.76 -31.63 -20.32
C VAL A 388 -9.66 -31.99 -19.34
N ASN A 389 -9.03 -30.97 -18.75
CA ASN A 389 -7.95 -31.12 -17.77
C ASN A 389 -8.52 -31.01 -16.35
N TYR A 390 -8.97 -32.12 -15.81
CA TYR A 390 -9.46 -32.21 -14.43
C TYR A 390 -8.35 -31.96 -13.40
N ASP A 391 -7.11 -32.35 -13.70
CA ASP A 391 -5.97 -32.17 -12.77
C ASP A 391 -5.68 -30.69 -12.54
N LEU A 392 -5.76 -29.85 -13.58
CA LEU A 392 -5.62 -28.39 -13.44
C LEU A 392 -6.69 -27.83 -12.51
N ALA A 393 -7.97 -28.16 -12.79
CA ALA A 393 -9.08 -27.63 -12.02
C ALA A 393 -9.02 -28.08 -10.54
N GLN A 394 -8.59 -29.33 -10.28
CA GLN A 394 -8.36 -29.82 -8.93
C GLN A 394 -7.19 -29.11 -8.23
N LYS A 395 -6.11 -28.80 -8.95
CA LYS A 395 -4.97 -28.04 -8.40
C LYS A 395 -5.42 -26.64 -7.96
N VAL A 396 -6.16 -25.93 -8.82
CA VAL A 396 -6.68 -24.60 -8.45
C VAL A 396 -7.60 -24.69 -7.22
N ALA A 397 -8.52 -25.65 -7.19
CA ALA A 397 -9.41 -25.86 -6.04
C ALA A 397 -8.69 -26.28 -4.76
N ALA A 398 -7.47 -26.80 -4.86
CA ALA A 398 -6.65 -27.21 -3.71
C ALA A 398 -5.75 -26.10 -3.16
N LEU A 399 -5.57 -24.98 -3.87
CA LEU A 399 -4.71 -23.86 -3.40
C LEU A 399 -5.10 -23.36 -2.02
N TRP A 400 -6.39 -23.36 -1.68
CA TRP A 400 -6.90 -22.96 -0.37
C TRP A 400 -6.50 -23.87 0.80
N ARG A 401 -5.86 -25.02 0.54
CA ARG A 401 -5.42 -25.98 1.56
C ARG A 401 -3.92 -25.90 1.80
N GLY A 402 -3.20 -25.12 1.00
CA GLY A 402 -1.77 -24.88 1.14
C GLY A 402 -1.47 -23.68 2.03
N GLU A 403 -0.25 -23.59 2.52
CA GLU A 403 0.28 -22.33 3.03
C GLU A 403 0.47 -21.39 1.82
N ILE A 404 -0.19 -20.24 1.85
CA ILE A 404 -0.07 -19.20 0.83
C ILE A 404 1.08 -18.29 1.19
#